data_6ad1b7d33e75a86b5e1980a283c6a90e
#
_entry.id   6ad1b7d33e75a86b5e1980a283c6a90e
#
_cell.length_a   1.000
_cell.length_b   1.000
_cell.length_c   1.000
_cell.angle_alpha   90.00
_cell.angle_beta   90.00
_cell.angle_gamma   90.00
#
_symmetry.space_group_name_H-M   'P 1'
#
loop_
_entity.id
_entity.type
_entity.pdbx_description
1 polymer ?
#
loop_
_entity_poly.entity_id
_entity_poly.type
_entity_poly.pdbx_seq_one_letter_code
_entity_poly.pdbx_strand_id
1 'polypeptide(L)'
;MDWKSPQTLDAKIMWLEAMTDTTIWSKLTDKYEVRKYVSSKGYEENLVKCYGVWNNVNEIDYKKLPNKFVIKCTHDSGSTHIIKDKSKVDFNEINAALEKKLHTIMGYTTCEPHYFRIKPRIIAEELLEDEENQLSSSIIDYKIWCFNGIPYIALLCYDRYNDINGHSTATKDLYSLEPWQPKRDFLAKHESIPKYKFIPKPNCLDEMLKMAKDLAKDFPVVRADFYIIKDKPYFGELTFTPAGGLNHSYSELAQIEMGKMRKL
;
A
#
# COMPACT_ATOMS: atom_id res chain seq x y z
N MET A 1 22.79 12.89 -0.96
CA MET A 1 21.55 13.70 -0.84
C MET A 1 21.92 15.08 -0.34
N ASP A 2 21.42 16.12 -0.99
CA ASP A 2 21.55 17.50 -0.49
C ASP A 2 20.36 17.81 0.44
N TRP A 3 20.62 17.94 1.74
CA TRP A 3 19.60 18.24 2.76
C TRP A 3 19.08 19.67 2.70
N LYS A 4 19.84 20.60 2.09
CA LYS A 4 19.44 22.00 1.97
C LYS A 4 18.52 22.23 0.76
N SER A 5 18.64 21.37 -0.27
CA SER A 5 17.86 21.49 -1.49
C SER A 5 17.59 20.11 -2.11
N PRO A 6 16.78 19.25 -1.47
CA PRO A 6 16.47 17.94 -2.02
C PRO A 6 15.67 18.07 -3.32
N GLN A 7 16.11 17.41 -4.39
CA GLN A 7 15.54 17.56 -5.73
C GLN A 7 14.67 16.36 -6.14
N THR A 8 15.09 15.15 -5.76
CA THR A 8 14.40 13.92 -6.16
C THR A 8 13.23 13.58 -5.23
N LEU A 9 12.29 12.76 -5.70
CA LEU A 9 11.18 12.27 -4.90
C LEU A 9 11.68 11.64 -3.59
N ASP A 10 12.62 10.69 -3.68
CA ASP A 10 13.14 9.98 -2.51
C ASP A 10 13.84 10.94 -1.53
N ALA A 11 14.65 11.86 -2.05
CA ALA A 11 15.29 12.85 -1.22
C ALA A 11 14.29 13.75 -0.46
N LYS A 12 13.15 14.09 -1.08
CA LYS A 12 12.09 14.87 -0.43
C LYS A 12 11.30 14.08 0.58
N ILE A 13 11.03 12.81 0.32
CA ILE A 13 10.39 11.90 1.29
C ILE A 13 11.28 11.77 2.54
N MET A 14 12.56 11.48 2.37
CA MET A 14 13.53 11.38 3.48
C MET A 14 13.64 12.70 4.25
N TRP A 15 13.62 13.82 3.53
CA TRP A 15 13.65 15.15 4.17
C TRP A 15 12.38 15.38 5.01
N LEU A 16 11.20 15.10 4.48
CA LEU A 16 9.93 15.23 5.20
C LEU A 16 9.93 14.35 6.46
N GLU A 17 10.42 13.12 6.33
CA GLU A 17 10.49 12.16 7.44
C GLU A 17 11.40 12.64 8.57
N ALA A 18 12.55 13.21 8.21
CA ALA A 18 13.55 13.66 9.18
C ALA A 18 13.26 15.05 9.78
N MET A 19 12.61 15.93 9.02
CA MET A 19 12.51 17.36 9.32
C MET A 19 11.09 17.81 9.69
N THR A 20 10.08 16.94 9.64
CA THR A 20 8.70 17.31 9.98
C THR A 20 8.12 16.41 11.07
N ASP A 21 7.00 16.84 11.67
CA ASP A 21 6.25 15.98 12.60
C ASP A 21 5.52 14.88 11.83
N THR A 22 5.95 13.64 12.06
CA THR A 22 5.37 12.43 11.45
C THR A 22 4.39 11.71 12.38
N THR A 23 3.90 12.34 13.44
CA THR A 23 2.99 11.71 14.41
C THR A 23 1.69 11.24 13.75
N ILE A 24 1.13 12.04 12.84
CA ILE A 24 -0.07 11.67 12.10
C ILE A 24 0.18 10.49 11.14
N TRP A 25 1.39 10.37 10.56
CA TRP A 25 1.74 9.26 9.70
C TRP A 25 1.62 7.93 10.43
N SER A 26 2.04 7.86 11.70
CA SER A 26 1.91 6.64 12.52
C SER A 26 0.48 6.15 12.62
N LYS A 27 -0.49 7.06 12.81
CA LYS A 27 -1.91 6.70 12.87
C LYS A 27 -2.46 6.25 11.53
N LEU A 28 -2.00 6.86 10.44
CA LEU A 28 -2.54 6.60 9.11
C LEU A 28 -1.82 5.46 8.37
N THR A 29 -0.64 5.05 8.84
CA THR A 29 0.04 3.84 8.40
C THR A 29 -0.49 2.58 9.12
N ASP A 30 -0.99 2.73 10.36
CA ASP A 30 -1.65 1.63 11.08
C ASP A 30 -2.92 1.19 10.33
N LYS A 31 -2.94 -0.07 9.86
CA LYS A 31 -4.02 -0.64 9.04
C LYS A 31 -5.38 -0.65 9.73
N TYR A 32 -5.42 -0.53 11.06
CA TYR A 32 -6.66 -0.41 11.82
C TYR A 32 -7.06 1.04 12.08
N GLU A 33 -6.14 1.88 12.56
CA GLU A 33 -6.48 3.27 12.92
C GLU A 33 -6.83 4.11 11.69
N VAL A 34 -6.20 3.85 10.54
CA VAL A 34 -6.50 4.56 9.28
C VAL A 34 -7.96 4.44 8.86
N ARG A 35 -8.64 3.35 9.25
CA ARG A 35 -10.05 3.10 8.93
C ARG A 35 -10.97 4.20 9.48
N LYS A 36 -10.68 4.71 10.68
CA LYS A 36 -11.42 5.84 11.27
C LYS A 36 -11.26 7.13 10.44
N TYR A 37 -10.04 7.36 9.93
CA TYR A 37 -9.78 8.50 9.06
C TYR A 37 -10.54 8.39 7.74
N VAL A 38 -10.50 7.25 7.09
CA VAL A 38 -11.21 6.97 5.83
C VAL A 38 -12.73 7.14 6.03
N SER A 39 -13.30 6.58 7.11
CA SER A 39 -14.73 6.76 7.45
C SER A 39 -15.06 8.23 7.71
N SER A 40 -14.18 8.99 8.38
CA SER A 40 -14.42 10.43 8.66
C SER A 40 -14.43 11.30 7.39
N LYS A 41 -13.84 10.81 6.31
CA LYS A 41 -13.88 11.45 4.98
C LYS A 41 -15.10 11.00 4.14
N GLY A 42 -15.98 10.15 4.69
CA GLY A 42 -17.20 9.67 4.02
C GLY A 42 -17.03 8.41 3.16
N TYR A 43 -15.92 7.68 3.34
CA TYR A 43 -15.57 6.50 2.53
C TYR A 43 -15.64 5.17 3.31
N GLU A 44 -16.55 5.06 4.28
CA GLU A 44 -16.72 3.85 5.08
C GLU A 44 -17.07 2.63 4.22
N GLU A 45 -17.92 2.82 3.19
CA GLU A 45 -18.35 1.77 2.26
C GLU A 45 -17.22 1.26 1.34
N ASN A 46 -16.11 2.01 1.26
CA ASN A 46 -14.93 1.65 0.49
C ASN A 46 -13.86 0.94 1.35
N LEU A 47 -14.15 0.69 2.62
CA LEU A 47 -13.27 -0.09 3.49
C LEU A 47 -13.54 -1.58 3.32
N VAL A 48 -12.48 -2.37 3.25
CA VAL A 48 -12.57 -3.83 3.31
C VAL A 48 -13.19 -4.23 4.66
N LYS A 49 -14.13 -5.16 4.67
CA LYS A 49 -14.80 -5.60 5.90
C LYS A 49 -13.78 -6.15 6.90
N CYS A 50 -13.81 -5.64 8.13
CA CYS A 50 -12.97 -6.09 9.23
C CYS A 50 -13.76 -7.11 10.08
N TYR A 51 -13.17 -8.28 10.29
CA TYR A 51 -13.77 -9.34 11.12
C TYR A 51 -13.34 -9.28 12.58
N GLY A 52 -12.17 -8.70 12.85
CA GLY A 52 -11.67 -8.55 14.21
C GLY A 52 -10.28 -7.95 14.28
N VAL A 53 -9.95 -7.45 15.46
CA VAL A 53 -8.63 -6.90 15.80
C VAL A 53 -8.23 -7.40 17.18
N TRP A 54 -6.98 -7.86 17.34
CA TRP A 54 -6.48 -8.48 18.57
C TRP A 54 -5.09 -7.95 18.92
N ASN A 55 -4.77 -7.96 20.22
CA ASN A 55 -3.45 -7.54 20.70
C ASN A 55 -2.44 -8.70 20.73
N ASN A 56 -2.92 -9.95 20.75
CA ASN A 56 -2.08 -11.15 20.73
C ASN A 56 -2.81 -12.31 20.02
N VAL A 57 -2.05 -13.32 19.61
CA VAL A 57 -2.56 -14.46 18.83
C VAL A 57 -3.56 -15.34 19.62
N ASN A 58 -3.46 -15.37 20.96
CA ASN A 58 -4.31 -16.21 21.80
C ASN A 58 -5.76 -15.66 21.90
N GLU A 59 -5.97 -14.40 21.54
CA GLU A 59 -7.30 -13.78 21.50
C GLU A 59 -8.09 -14.18 20.25
N ILE A 60 -7.46 -14.81 19.25
CA ILE A 60 -8.07 -15.09 17.96
C ILE A 60 -8.92 -16.36 18.05
N ASP A 61 -10.24 -16.21 17.93
CA ASP A 61 -11.15 -17.34 17.75
C ASP A 61 -11.38 -17.60 16.26
N TYR A 62 -10.54 -18.44 15.67
CA TYR A 62 -10.63 -18.79 14.26
C TYR A 62 -11.97 -19.46 13.87
N LYS A 63 -12.72 -20.04 14.84
CA LYS A 63 -14.04 -20.65 14.57
C LYS A 63 -15.05 -19.59 14.14
N LYS A 64 -14.92 -18.36 14.65
CA LYS A 64 -15.80 -17.24 14.31
C LYS A 64 -15.47 -16.55 12.99
N LEU A 65 -14.27 -16.78 12.45
CA LEU A 65 -13.87 -16.22 11.17
C LEU A 65 -14.49 -17.02 10.00
N PRO A 66 -14.75 -16.37 8.85
CA PRO A 66 -15.27 -17.05 7.66
C PRO A 66 -14.25 -18.09 7.12
N ASN A 67 -14.64 -18.84 6.09
CA ASN A 67 -13.74 -19.81 5.46
C ASN A 67 -12.59 -19.14 4.72
N LYS A 68 -12.85 -17.96 4.13
CA LYS A 68 -11.87 -17.16 3.40
C LYS A 68 -11.67 -15.82 4.11
N PHE A 69 -10.41 -15.45 4.38
CA PHE A 69 -10.06 -14.16 4.96
C PHE A 69 -8.57 -13.85 4.79
N VAL A 70 -8.19 -12.62 5.07
CA VAL A 70 -6.80 -12.18 5.19
C VAL A 70 -6.51 -11.86 6.64
N ILE A 71 -5.37 -12.31 7.17
CA ILE A 71 -4.91 -11.94 8.51
C ILE A 71 -3.48 -11.40 8.45
N LYS A 72 -3.21 -10.33 9.19
CA LYS A 72 -1.92 -9.61 9.14
C LYS A 72 -1.72 -8.76 10.39
N CYS A 73 -0.49 -8.34 10.64
CA CYS A 73 -0.20 -7.30 11.62
C CYS A 73 -0.58 -5.91 11.09
N THR A 74 -0.96 -4.98 12.00
CA THR A 74 -1.40 -3.63 11.61
C THR A 74 -0.24 -2.66 11.42
N HIS A 75 0.92 -2.94 12.01
CA HIS A 75 2.06 -2.05 12.21
C HIS A 75 3.27 -2.37 11.32
N ASP A 76 3.12 -3.30 10.36
CA ASP A 76 4.25 -3.76 9.54
C ASP A 76 3.89 -3.93 8.07
N SER A 77 4.87 -4.37 7.29
CA SER A 77 4.72 -4.86 5.92
C SER A 77 5.22 -6.31 5.86
N GLY A 78 4.54 -7.14 5.06
CA GLY A 78 4.97 -8.52 4.80
C GLY A 78 4.52 -9.56 5.83
N SER A 79 3.56 -9.24 6.71
CA SER A 79 2.93 -10.22 7.63
C SER A 79 1.60 -10.79 7.10
N THR A 80 1.26 -10.53 5.84
CA THR A 80 -0.04 -10.91 5.28
C THR A 80 -0.12 -12.40 5.01
N HIS A 81 -1.12 -13.06 5.62
CA HIS A 81 -1.50 -14.44 5.34
C HIS A 81 -2.88 -14.46 4.67
N ILE A 82 -2.94 -15.01 3.46
CA ILE A 82 -4.18 -15.16 2.68
C ILE A 82 -4.75 -16.55 2.92
N ILE A 83 -5.89 -16.62 3.56
CA ILE A 83 -6.60 -17.86 3.87
C ILE A 83 -7.71 -18.07 2.84
N LYS A 84 -7.50 -18.99 1.91
CA LYS A 84 -8.48 -19.35 0.88
C LYS A 84 -9.41 -20.50 1.32
N ASP A 85 -8.96 -21.30 2.26
CA ASP A 85 -9.72 -22.41 2.84
C ASP A 85 -9.20 -22.68 4.26
N LYS A 86 -9.99 -22.29 5.25
CA LYS A 86 -9.68 -22.42 6.66
C LYS A 86 -9.40 -23.87 7.09
N SER A 87 -10.01 -24.85 6.44
CA SER A 87 -9.85 -26.27 6.77
C SER A 87 -8.49 -26.86 6.38
N LYS A 88 -7.73 -26.15 5.54
CA LYS A 88 -6.44 -26.61 4.99
C LYS A 88 -5.25 -25.90 5.61
N VAL A 89 -5.45 -25.10 6.65
CA VAL A 89 -4.43 -24.22 7.23
C VAL A 89 -4.03 -24.69 8.61
N ASP A 90 -2.72 -24.77 8.87
CA ASP A 90 -2.21 -24.89 10.24
C ASP A 90 -2.10 -23.50 10.88
N PHE A 91 -3.05 -23.21 11.76
CA PHE A 91 -3.07 -21.95 12.49
C PHE A 91 -1.95 -21.81 13.51
N ASN A 92 -1.28 -22.89 13.91
CA ASN A 92 -0.11 -22.79 14.81
C ASN A 92 1.07 -22.12 14.08
N GLU A 93 1.28 -22.47 12.79
CA GLU A 93 2.32 -21.83 11.97
C GLU A 93 2.02 -20.34 11.76
N ILE A 94 0.75 -20.00 11.44
CA ILE A 94 0.33 -18.59 11.27
C ILE A 94 0.51 -17.82 12.58
N ASN A 95 0.06 -18.39 13.70
CA ASN A 95 0.21 -17.77 15.01
C ASN A 95 1.69 -17.52 15.36
N ALA A 96 2.56 -18.49 15.11
CA ALA A 96 4.00 -18.34 15.36
C ALA A 96 4.60 -17.20 14.49
N ALA A 97 4.17 -17.10 13.22
CA ALA A 97 4.63 -16.03 12.33
C ALA A 97 4.11 -14.65 12.77
N LEU A 98 2.83 -14.54 13.11
CA LEU A 98 2.22 -13.31 13.61
C LEU A 98 2.82 -12.86 14.94
N GLU A 99 3.03 -13.80 15.89
CA GLU A 99 3.65 -13.52 17.19
C GLU A 99 5.05 -12.95 17.01
N LYS A 100 5.87 -13.55 16.15
CA LYS A 100 7.19 -13.02 15.80
C LYS A 100 7.11 -11.60 15.27
N LYS A 101 6.12 -11.31 14.42
CA LYS A 101 5.91 -9.98 13.83
C LYS A 101 5.42 -8.96 14.84
N LEU A 102 4.54 -9.33 15.78
CA LEU A 102 4.10 -8.44 16.86
C LEU A 102 5.25 -7.87 17.69
N HIS A 103 6.36 -8.64 17.82
CA HIS A 103 7.56 -8.24 18.55
C HIS A 103 8.62 -7.55 17.67
N THR A 104 8.35 -7.36 16.37
CA THR A 104 9.26 -6.72 15.43
C THR A 104 8.85 -5.27 15.22
N ILE A 105 9.77 -4.33 15.42
CA ILE A 105 9.54 -2.92 15.11
C ILE A 105 10.12 -2.65 13.72
N MET A 106 9.26 -2.51 12.74
CA MET A 106 9.64 -2.33 11.32
C MET A 106 10.57 -1.12 11.13
N GLY A 107 10.30 -0.01 11.79
CA GLY A 107 11.08 1.22 11.66
C GLY A 107 12.58 1.09 11.94
N TYR A 108 13.02 0.09 12.73
CA TYR A 108 14.46 -0.14 12.95
C TYR A 108 15.17 -0.72 11.73
N THR A 109 14.47 -1.51 10.93
CA THR A 109 15.07 -2.15 9.75
C THR A 109 14.99 -1.28 8.50
N THR A 110 14.01 -0.37 8.46
CA THR A 110 13.69 0.45 7.27
C THR A 110 14.01 1.92 7.45
N CYS A 111 14.48 2.34 8.65
CA CYS A 111 14.71 3.73 9.00
C CYS A 111 13.46 4.63 8.91
N GLU A 112 12.28 4.08 9.19
CA GLU A 112 10.99 4.76 9.11
C GLU A 112 10.44 5.05 10.52
N PRO A 113 10.78 6.19 11.16
CA PRO A 113 10.52 6.44 12.58
C PRO A 113 9.03 6.51 12.94
N HIS A 114 8.12 6.78 12.00
CA HIS A 114 6.70 6.77 12.27
C HIS A 114 6.17 5.38 12.65
N TYR A 115 6.81 4.29 12.21
CA TYR A 115 6.46 2.93 12.62
C TYR A 115 6.74 2.65 14.10
N PHE A 116 7.67 3.37 14.75
CA PHE A 116 7.96 3.18 16.20
C PHE A 116 6.78 3.49 17.11
N ARG A 117 5.84 4.30 16.66
CA ARG A 117 4.69 4.76 17.42
C ARG A 117 3.40 3.98 17.13
N ILE A 118 3.46 3.01 16.22
CA ILE A 118 2.30 2.19 15.88
C ILE A 118 2.17 1.07 16.91
N LYS A 119 1.02 0.99 17.57
CA LYS A 119 0.72 -0.11 18.49
C LYS A 119 0.60 -1.41 17.70
N PRO A 120 1.41 -2.45 18.02
CA PRO A 120 1.29 -3.75 17.37
C PRO A 120 -0.08 -4.39 17.66
N ARG A 121 -0.78 -4.80 16.59
CA ARG A 121 -2.05 -5.53 16.64
C ARG A 121 -2.15 -6.46 15.45
N ILE A 122 -3.06 -7.42 15.53
CA ILE A 122 -3.45 -8.30 14.43
C ILE A 122 -4.82 -7.85 13.95
N ILE A 123 -5.04 -7.86 12.65
CA ILE A 123 -6.32 -7.59 12.01
C ILE A 123 -6.69 -8.72 11.07
N ALA A 124 -7.95 -9.17 11.08
CA ALA A 124 -8.52 -10.04 10.06
C ALA A 124 -9.54 -9.27 9.22
N GLU A 125 -9.40 -9.39 7.91
CA GLU A 125 -10.22 -8.70 6.93
C GLU A 125 -10.77 -9.66 5.88
N GLU A 126 -11.81 -9.24 5.18
CA GLU A 126 -12.36 -9.97 4.04
C GLU A 126 -11.28 -10.18 2.97
N LEU A 127 -11.24 -11.40 2.43
CA LEU A 127 -10.44 -11.68 1.24
C LEU A 127 -11.19 -11.13 0.03
N LEU A 128 -10.64 -10.08 -0.54
CA LEU A 128 -11.13 -9.56 -1.82
C LEU A 128 -10.74 -10.54 -2.94
N GLU A 129 -11.70 -10.92 -3.75
CA GLU A 129 -11.50 -11.77 -4.92
C GLU A 129 -12.24 -11.14 -6.11
N ASP A 130 -11.59 -11.11 -7.25
CA ASP A 130 -12.17 -10.65 -8.51
C ASP A 130 -11.99 -11.76 -9.57
N GLU A 131 -12.88 -12.74 -9.52
CA GLU A 131 -12.83 -13.90 -10.41
C GLU A 131 -13.16 -13.55 -11.87
N GLU A 132 -13.82 -12.40 -12.10
CA GLU A 132 -14.19 -11.92 -13.43
C GLU A 132 -13.05 -11.14 -14.10
N ASN A 133 -12.06 -10.71 -13.33
CA ASN A 133 -10.95 -9.92 -13.84
C ASN A 133 -9.90 -10.81 -14.53
N GLN A 134 -9.90 -10.76 -15.87
CA GLN A 134 -8.92 -11.46 -16.71
C GLN A 134 -7.64 -10.62 -17.00
N LEU A 135 -7.57 -9.40 -16.47
CA LEU A 135 -6.45 -8.48 -16.71
C LEU A 135 -5.19 -8.85 -15.93
N SER A 136 -5.32 -9.65 -14.86
CA SER A 136 -4.19 -10.01 -14.01
C SER A 136 -4.45 -11.34 -13.31
N SER A 137 -3.39 -12.11 -13.06
CA SER A 137 -3.44 -13.36 -12.26
C SER A 137 -3.67 -13.09 -10.76
N SER A 138 -3.62 -11.83 -10.34
CA SER A 138 -3.90 -11.36 -8.98
C SER A 138 -4.71 -10.07 -9.03
N ILE A 139 -5.33 -9.68 -7.92
CA ILE A 139 -5.93 -8.34 -7.83
C ILE A 139 -4.88 -7.28 -8.16
N ILE A 140 -5.26 -6.30 -8.97
CA ILE A 140 -4.41 -5.17 -9.33
C ILE A 140 -4.41 -4.18 -8.17
N ASP A 141 -3.21 -3.82 -7.67
CA ASP A 141 -3.05 -2.67 -6.78
C ASP A 141 -2.95 -1.39 -7.63
N TYR A 142 -3.83 -0.44 -7.40
CA TYR A 142 -3.76 0.91 -7.94
C TYR A 142 -3.20 1.85 -6.89
N LYS A 143 -1.97 2.27 -7.06
CA LYS A 143 -1.22 3.06 -6.08
C LYS A 143 -1.08 4.50 -6.58
N ILE A 144 -1.94 5.38 -6.07
CA ILE A 144 -2.05 6.77 -6.54
C ILE A 144 -1.11 7.66 -5.76
N TRP A 145 -0.08 8.17 -6.41
CA TRP A 145 0.77 9.20 -5.85
C TRP A 145 0.07 10.54 -5.83
N CYS A 146 0.03 11.14 -4.66
CA CYS A 146 -0.56 12.46 -4.44
C CYS A 146 0.49 13.43 -3.92
N PHE A 147 0.51 14.63 -4.48
CA PHE A 147 1.38 15.73 -4.08
C PHE A 147 0.54 16.95 -3.70
N ASN A 148 0.70 17.46 -2.46
CA ASN A 148 -0.13 18.55 -1.93
C ASN A 148 -1.64 18.30 -2.10
N GLY A 149 -2.07 17.04 -1.86
CA GLY A 149 -3.46 16.61 -2.03
C GLY A 149 -3.92 16.41 -3.47
N ILE A 150 -3.02 16.50 -4.46
CA ILE A 150 -3.39 16.36 -5.89
C ILE A 150 -2.87 15.01 -6.41
N PRO A 151 -3.75 14.12 -6.89
CA PRO A 151 -3.34 12.90 -7.59
C PRO A 151 -2.52 13.24 -8.84
N TYR A 152 -1.42 12.53 -9.05
CA TYR A 152 -0.48 12.85 -10.13
C TYR A 152 -0.23 11.67 -11.08
N ILE A 153 0.05 10.49 -10.55
CA ILE A 153 0.41 9.30 -11.32
C ILE A 153 -0.04 8.05 -10.59
N ALA A 154 -0.40 7.01 -11.32
CA ALA A 154 -0.74 5.70 -10.77
C ALA A 154 0.41 4.72 -11.00
N LEU A 155 0.88 4.05 -9.94
CA LEU A 155 1.68 2.83 -10.02
C LEU A 155 0.73 1.65 -9.91
N LEU A 156 0.70 0.80 -10.93
CA LEU A 156 -0.06 -0.45 -10.94
C LEU A 156 0.87 -1.62 -10.59
N CYS A 157 0.42 -2.47 -9.65
CA CYS A 157 1.10 -3.72 -9.34
C CYS A 157 0.15 -4.87 -9.63
N TYR A 158 0.52 -5.75 -10.58
CA TYR A 158 -0.32 -6.83 -11.08
C TYR A 158 0.51 -8.10 -11.36
N ASP A 159 -0.15 -9.21 -11.69
CA ASP A 159 0.49 -10.50 -11.95
C ASP A 159 1.54 -10.86 -10.89
N ARG A 160 1.09 -10.96 -9.62
CA ARG A 160 1.97 -11.29 -8.50
C ARG A 160 2.57 -12.68 -8.66
N TYR A 161 3.86 -12.78 -8.38
CA TYR A 161 4.62 -14.04 -8.43
C TYR A 161 5.67 -14.08 -7.31
N ASN A 162 6.21 -15.26 -7.05
CA ASN A 162 7.38 -15.38 -6.18
C ASN A 162 8.64 -15.32 -7.05
N ASP A 163 9.60 -14.52 -6.65
CA ASP A 163 10.91 -14.46 -7.29
C ASP A 163 11.74 -15.73 -7.00
N ILE A 164 12.95 -15.80 -7.55
CA ILE A 164 13.84 -16.96 -7.39
C ILE A 164 14.23 -17.22 -5.91
N ASN A 165 14.11 -16.23 -5.06
CA ASN A 165 14.38 -16.33 -3.61
C ASN A 165 13.10 -16.59 -2.80
N GLY A 166 11.95 -16.77 -3.47
CA GLY A 166 10.64 -16.98 -2.84
C GLY A 166 9.98 -15.70 -2.30
N HIS A 167 10.51 -14.52 -2.62
CA HIS A 167 9.87 -13.26 -2.22
C HIS A 167 8.70 -12.94 -3.15
N SER A 168 7.57 -12.57 -2.56
CA SER A 168 6.42 -12.10 -3.32
C SER A 168 6.73 -10.76 -4.00
N THR A 169 6.61 -10.74 -5.31
CA THR A 169 6.79 -9.55 -6.14
C THR A 169 5.61 -9.39 -7.11
N ALA A 170 5.61 -8.35 -7.92
CA ALA A 170 4.55 -8.06 -8.89
C ALA A 170 5.14 -7.38 -10.11
N THR A 171 4.48 -7.54 -11.24
CA THR A 171 4.70 -6.67 -12.39
C THR A 171 4.28 -5.25 -12.02
N LYS A 172 5.15 -4.28 -12.30
CA LYS A 172 4.91 -2.87 -12.01
C LYS A 172 4.82 -2.08 -13.31
N ASP A 173 3.86 -1.18 -13.39
CA ASP A 173 3.76 -0.24 -14.51
C ASP A 173 3.24 1.11 -14.00
N LEU A 174 3.69 2.21 -14.59
CA LEU A 174 3.26 3.56 -14.24
C LEU A 174 2.32 4.11 -15.31
N TYR A 175 1.26 4.76 -14.89
CA TYR A 175 0.25 5.35 -15.77
C TYR A 175 0.02 6.83 -15.45
N SER A 176 0.02 7.69 -16.47
CA SER A 176 -0.53 9.02 -16.32
C SER A 176 -2.05 8.92 -16.07
N LEU A 177 -2.60 9.88 -15.34
CA LEU A 177 -4.02 9.87 -14.98
C LEU A 177 -4.88 10.46 -16.09
N GLU A 178 -4.37 11.48 -16.81
CA GLU A 178 -5.05 12.13 -17.92
C GLU A 178 -4.02 12.57 -18.97
N PRO A 179 -4.02 11.99 -20.17
CA PRO A 179 -4.78 10.79 -20.57
C PRO A 179 -4.24 9.54 -19.83
N TRP A 180 -5.11 8.54 -19.64
CA TRP A 180 -4.71 7.26 -19.06
C TRP A 180 -3.83 6.49 -20.04
N GLN A 181 -2.52 6.47 -19.77
CA GLN A 181 -1.56 5.78 -20.62
C GLN A 181 -0.29 5.38 -19.84
N PRO A 182 0.41 4.31 -20.26
CA PRO A 182 1.65 3.89 -19.63
C PRO A 182 2.75 4.97 -19.71
N LYS A 183 3.43 5.18 -18.57
CA LYS A 183 4.60 6.05 -18.41
C LYS A 183 5.85 5.22 -18.10
N ARG A 184 6.20 4.31 -19.01
CA ARG A 184 7.27 3.33 -18.83
C ARG A 184 8.67 3.94 -18.77
N ASP A 185 8.85 5.14 -19.31
CA ASP A 185 10.04 5.97 -19.16
C ASP A 185 10.32 6.37 -17.69
N PHE A 186 9.29 6.26 -16.83
CA PHE A 186 9.41 6.47 -15.40
C PHE A 186 9.86 5.24 -14.62
N LEU A 187 9.87 4.04 -15.24
CA LEU A 187 10.39 2.82 -14.62
C LEU A 187 11.91 2.72 -14.79
N ALA A 188 12.58 2.18 -13.79
CA ALA A 188 14.00 1.91 -13.87
C ALA A 188 14.30 0.78 -14.87
N LYS A 189 15.42 0.86 -15.59
CA LYS A 189 15.78 -0.12 -16.64
C LYS A 189 15.95 -1.56 -16.15
N HIS A 190 16.26 -1.75 -14.87
CA HIS A 190 16.41 -3.09 -14.27
C HIS A 190 15.06 -3.72 -13.88
N GLU A 191 13.97 -2.97 -13.89
CA GLU A 191 12.63 -3.51 -13.81
C GLU A 191 12.35 -4.27 -15.15
N SER A 192 13.00 -5.41 -15.30
CA SER A 192 12.79 -6.28 -16.44
C SER A 192 11.45 -7.00 -16.30
N ILE A 193 10.43 -6.40 -16.84
CA ILE A 193 9.09 -6.94 -16.75
C ILE A 193 8.85 -7.78 -18.01
N PRO A 194 8.62 -9.11 -17.86
CA PRO A 194 8.60 -10.02 -18.99
C PRO A 194 7.52 -9.71 -20.03
N LYS A 195 6.43 -9.09 -19.64
CA LYS A 195 5.30 -8.74 -20.53
C LYS A 195 4.53 -7.54 -19.99
N TYR A 196 4.90 -6.35 -20.41
CA TYR A 196 4.01 -5.21 -20.30
C TYR A 196 2.72 -5.49 -21.05
N LYS A 197 1.60 -5.31 -20.36
CA LYS A 197 0.30 -5.32 -20.96
C LYS A 197 -0.39 -3.98 -20.69
N PHE A 198 -1.25 -3.59 -21.59
CA PHE A 198 -2.05 -2.39 -21.38
C PHE A 198 -3.17 -2.73 -20.38
N ILE A 199 -3.20 -2.02 -19.27
CA ILE A 199 -4.32 -2.06 -18.33
C ILE A 199 -5.26 -0.91 -18.70
N PRO A 200 -6.50 -1.20 -19.12
CA PRO A 200 -7.44 -0.16 -19.53
C PRO A 200 -7.81 0.76 -18.37
N LYS A 201 -8.27 1.97 -18.69
CA LYS A 201 -8.78 2.93 -17.69
C LYS A 201 -9.93 2.28 -16.92
N PRO A 202 -9.85 2.16 -15.60
CA PRO A 202 -10.95 1.64 -14.80
C PRO A 202 -12.19 2.56 -14.90
N ASN A 203 -13.39 1.98 -14.94
CA ASN A 203 -14.63 2.79 -14.97
C ASN A 203 -14.77 3.65 -13.71
N CYS A 204 -14.33 3.15 -12.55
CA CYS A 204 -14.36 3.86 -11.27
C CYS A 204 -13.13 4.76 -11.02
N LEU A 205 -12.30 5.04 -12.04
CA LEU A 205 -11.07 5.85 -11.85
C LEU A 205 -11.40 7.21 -11.23
N ASP A 206 -12.42 7.91 -11.70
CA ASP A 206 -12.75 9.26 -11.23
C ASP A 206 -13.17 9.25 -9.74
N GLU A 207 -13.92 8.21 -9.31
CA GLU A 207 -14.23 7.98 -7.88
C GLU A 207 -12.96 7.71 -7.07
N MET A 208 -12.10 6.82 -7.57
CA MET A 208 -10.83 6.47 -6.89
C MET A 208 -9.93 7.70 -6.76
N LEU A 209 -9.82 8.54 -7.80
CA LEU A 209 -9.03 9.78 -7.76
C LEU A 209 -9.62 10.82 -6.81
N LYS A 210 -10.96 10.90 -6.71
CA LYS A 210 -11.62 11.75 -5.73
C LYS A 210 -11.29 11.30 -4.32
N MET A 211 -11.37 9.98 -4.03
CA MET A 211 -10.97 9.42 -2.74
C MET A 211 -9.50 9.73 -2.44
N ALA A 212 -8.59 9.46 -3.38
CA ALA A 212 -7.16 9.73 -3.22
C ALA A 212 -6.91 11.21 -2.88
N LYS A 213 -7.58 12.14 -3.57
CA LYS A 213 -7.50 13.58 -3.31
C LYS A 213 -7.97 13.94 -1.91
N ASP A 214 -9.14 13.44 -1.49
CA ASP A 214 -9.73 13.76 -0.19
C ASP A 214 -8.91 13.19 0.97
N LEU A 215 -8.36 11.98 0.80
CA LEU A 215 -7.48 11.32 1.76
C LEU A 215 -6.08 11.96 1.82
N ALA A 216 -5.59 12.48 0.71
CA ALA A 216 -4.25 13.07 0.62
C ALA A 216 -4.22 14.58 0.94
N LYS A 217 -5.38 15.23 1.12
CA LYS A 217 -5.54 16.69 1.14
C LYS A 217 -4.56 17.41 2.05
N ASP A 218 -4.27 16.84 3.21
CA ASP A 218 -3.50 17.48 4.27
C ASP A 218 -2.01 17.10 4.23
N PHE A 219 -1.58 16.32 3.21
CA PHE A 219 -0.23 15.77 3.14
C PHE A 219 0.56 16.31 1.95
N PRO A 220 1.83 16.68 2.17
CA PRO A 220 2.71 17.17 1.10
C PRO A 220 3.01 16.09 0.05
N VAL A 221 3.23 14.86 0.50
CA VAL A 221 3.43 13.68 -0.33
C VAL A 221 2.80 12.48 0.38
N VAL A 222 1.98 11.72 -0.30
CA VAL A 222 1.43 10.45 0.18
C VAL A 222 1.02 9.61 -1.02
N ARG A 223 1.11 8.30 -0.89
CA ARG A 223 0.57 7.34 -1.85
C ARG A 223 -0.67 6.71 -1.24
N ALA A 224 -1.78 6.80 -1.94
CA ALA A 224 -3.03 6.14 -1.57
C ALA A 224 -3.22 4.91 -2.45
N ASP A 225 -3.32 3.74 -1.81
CA ASP A 225 -3.38 2.46 -2.47
C ASP A 225 -4.81 1.92 -2.45
N PHE A 226 -5.27 1.40 -3.60
CA PHE A 226 -6.63 0.91 -3.81
C PHE A 226 -6.65 -0.43 -4.53
N TYR A 227 -7.73 -1.16 -4.32
CA TYR A 227 -8.14 -2.32 -5.11
C TYR A 227 -9.46 -2.01 -5.81
N ILE A 228 -9.73 -2.67 -6.94
CA ILE A 228 -11.01 -2.54 -7.63
C ILE A 228 -11.65 -3.93 -7.68
N ILE A 229 -12.89 -4.04 -7.20
CA ILE A 229 -13.72 -5.23 -7.30
C ILE A 229 -15.07 -4.82 -7.89
N LYS A 230 -15.44 -5.36 -9.04
CA LYS A 230 -16.72 -5.07 -9.72
C LYS A 230 -16.96 -3.57 -9.87
N ASP A 231 -15.97 -2.87 -10.42
CA ASP A 231 -15.99 -1.41 -10.65
C ASP A 231 -16.13 -0.55 -9.37
N LYS A 232 -15.97 -1.13 -8.19
CA LYS A 232 -15.94 -0.39 -6.92
C LYS A 232 -14.53 -0.31 -6.38
N PRO A 233 -14.00 0.90 -6.05
CA PRO A 233 -12.70 1.04 -5.42
C PRO A 233 -12.79 0.70 -3.92
N TYR A 234 -11.83 -0.08 -3.44
CA TYR A 234 -11.62 -0.38 -2.02
C TYR A 234 -10.31 0.24 -1.57
N PHE A 235 -10.33 0.91 -0.43
CA PHE A 235 -9.15 1.46 0.19
C PHE A 235 -8.21 0.35 0.69
N GLY A 236 -6.94 0.43 0.35
CA GLY A 236 -5.89 -0.46 0.81
C GLY A 236 -5.08 0.14 1.96
N GLU A 237 -4.29 1.19 1.67
CA GLU A 237 -3.43 1.86 2.66
C GLU A 237 -3.08 3.29 2.25
N LEU A 238 -2.59 4.10 3.21
CA LEU A 238 -1.81 5.31 2.98
C LEU A 238 -0.35 5.01 3.28
N THR A 239 0.51 5.28 2.31
CA THR A 239 1.96 5.06 2.43
C THR A 239 2.70 6.39 2.32
N PHE A 240 3.41 6.77 3.37
CA PHE A 240 4.14 8.05 3.43
C PHE A 240 5.58 7.91 2.95
N THR A 241 6.18 6.75 3.20
CA THR A 241 7.59 6.45 2.90
C THR A 241 7.72 5.15 2.09
N PRO A 242 7.15 5.08 0.86
CA PRO A 242 7.27 3.86 0.06
C PRO A 242 8.74 3.44 -0.10
N ALA A 243 9.02 2.16 0.19
CA ALA A 243 10.36 1.59 0.20
C ALA A 243 11.37 2.34 1.12
N GLY A 244 10.88 2.93 2.23
CA GLY A 244 11.74 3.71 3.14
C GLY A 244 12.35 4.95 2.50
N GLY A 245 11.71 5.53 1.46
CA GLY A 245 12.26 6.62 0.68
C GLY A 245 13.42 6.22 -0.26
N LEU A 246 13.55 4.93 -0.59
CA LEU A 246 14.57 4.39 -1.50
C LEU A 246 13.91 3.57 -2.62
N ASN A 247 13.18 4.26 -3.50
CA ASN A 247 12.44 3.62 -4.59
C ASN A 247 13.34 3.29 -5.79
N HIS A 248 13.95 2.13 -5.78
CA HIS A 248 14.80 1.66 -6.89
C HIS A 248 14.04 1.31 -8.16
N SER A 249 12.71 1.16 -8.08
CA SER A 249 11.87 0.88 -9.26
C SER A 249 11.65 2.08 -10.18
N TYR A 250 12.00 3.29 -9.76
CA TYR A 250 11.78 4.50 -10.54
C TYR A 250 13.04 4.96 -11.25
N SER A 251 12.89 5.41 -12.51
CA SER A 251 13.97 6.00 -13.27
C SER A 251 14.40 7.35 -12.66
N GLU A 252 15.60 7.81 -13.01
CA GLU A 252 16.08 9.14 -12.62
C GLU A 252 15.13 10.25 -13.10
N LEU A 253 14.56 10.09 -14.30
CA LEU A 253 13.54 11.00 -14.83
C LEU A 253 12.31 11.06 -13.89
N ALA A 254 11.78 9.92 -13.47
CA ALA A 254 10.65 9.88 -12.55
C ALA A 254 10.98 10.52 -11.20
N GLN A 255 12.17 10.22 -10.67
CA GLN A 255 12.63 10.79 -9.40
C GLN A 255 12.68 12.33 -9.44
N ILE A 256 13.16 12.90 -10.56
CA ILE A 256 13.24 14.36 -10.74
C ILE A 256 11.86 14.96 -10.97
N GLU A 257 11.08 14.40 -11.90
CA GLU A 257 9.76 14.97 -12.26
C GLU A 257 8.77 14.89 -11.07
N MET A 258 8.69 13.75 -10.39
CA MET A 258 7.87 13.61 -9.19
C MET A 258 8.40 14.48 -8.04
N GLY A 259 9.73 14.64 -7.95
CA GLY A 259 10.34 15.55 -7.00
C GLY A 259 9.92 17.01 -7.20
N LYS A 260 9.75 17.49 -8.43
CA LYS A 260 9.29 18.86 -8.75
C LYS A 260 7.87 19.12 -8.29
N MET A 261 7.03 18.09 -8.15
CA MET A 261 5.64 18.24 -7.72
C MET A 261 5.50 18.74 -6.28
N ARG A 262 6.55 18.62 -5.47
CA ARG A 262 6.61 19.15 -4.10
C ARG A 262 7.68 20.23 -4.00
N LYS A 263 7.27 21.46 -3.70
CA LYS A 263 8.14 22.53 -3.22
C LYS A 263 8.28 22.39 -1.70
N LEU A 264 9.49 22.29 -1.18
CA LEU A 264 9.81 22.29 0.25
C LEU A 264 10.01 23.70 0.76
#